data_07906f67db3a2eb6e893d0314cfc8624
#
_entry.id   07906f67db3a2eb6e893d0314cfc8624
#
_cell.length_a   1.000
_cell.length_b   1.000
_cell.length_c   1.000
_cell.angle_alpha   90.00
_cell.angle_beta   90.00
_cell.angle_gamma   90.00
#
_symmetry.space_group_name_H-M   'P 1'
#
loop_
_entity.id
_entity.type
_entity.pdbx_description
1 polymer ?
#
loop_
_entity_poly.entity_id
_entity_poly.type
_entity_poly.pdbx_seq_one_letter_code
_entity_poly.pdbx_strand_id
1 'polypeptide(L)'
;MTDEPSFDISSGVSELFDEPIANKITAGIVAFFLVFLTLNTFDLVSNNDNVRSIVDGDNNWTISFDEQIITLTDSVIVADGDTEIRTFTLDETLLDDGYRFGGISVTLTYTETSGSLGDPADSVFANLIQNDLNAQWQDNNNSLSGSSNDGSQIDLDLRAYPGYDGQETNTTGYNEIQVLEKWKMDGFGIGELELEITVETTTSPIPLSPNDNEEEVNITIELTVFQANASKATE
;
A
#
# COMPACT_ATOMS: atom_id res chain seq x y z
N MET A 1 -51.34 -40.55 31.19
CA MET A 1 -50.81 -39.64 32.22
C MET A 1 -49.47 -40.24 32.63
N THR A 2 -48.44 -39.76 32.08
CA THR A 2 -47.04 -40.13 32.35
C THR A 2 -46.50 -39.08 33.32
N ASP A 3 -46.30 -39.48 34.58
CA ASP A 3 -45.59 -38.68 35.57
C ASP A 3 -44.14 -38.50 35.12
N GLU A 4 -43.78 -37.31 34.76
CA GLU A 4 -42.34 -36.90 34.59
C GLU A 4 -41.75 -36.79 36.03
N PRO A 5 -40.57 -37.39 36.27
CA PRO A 5 -39.90 -37.20 37.55
C PRO A 5 -39.39 -35.78 37.64
N SER A 6 -39.95 -34.93 38.46
CA SER A 6 -39.42 -33.61 38.78
C SER A 6 -38.11 -33.79 39.59
N PHE A 7 -36.99 -33.47 38.95
CA PHE A 7 -35.68 -33.47 39.60
C PHE A 7 -35.59 -32.22 40.49
N ASP A 8 -35.81 -32.44 41.80
CA ASP A 8 -35.69 -31.34 42.77
C ASP A 8 -34.22 -31.10 43.17
N ILE A 9 -33.60 -30.13 42.51
CA ILE A 9 -32.21 -29.73 42.77
C ILE A 9 -32.01 -29.26 44.22
N SER A 10 -33.04 -28.73 44.87
CA SER A 10 -32.95 -28.15 46.22
C SER A 10 -32.75 -29.22 47.30
N SER A 11 -33.33 -30.42 47.10
CA SER A 11 -33.15 -31.52 48.02
C SER A 11 -31.75 -32.14 47.95
N GLY A 12 -31.16 -32.23 46.75
CA GLY A 12 -29.81 -32.75 46.56
C GLY A 12 -28.72 -31.85 47.14
N VAL A 13 -28.93 -30.53 47.13
CA VAL A 13 -27.99 -29.57 47.68
C VAL A 13 -28.05 -29.57 49.21
N SER A 14 -29.23 -29.71 49.84
CA SER A 14 -29.34 -29.75 51.29
C SER A 14 -28.71 -31.02 51.91
N GLU A 15 -28.89 -32.19 51.27
CA GLU A 15 -28.25 -33.44 51.70
C GLU A 15 -26.69 -33.37 51.66
N LEU A 16 -26.11 -32.60 50.71
CA LEU A 16 -24.66 -32.44 50.59
C LEU A 16 -24.05 -31.68 51.78
N PHE A 17 -24.85 -30.85 52.49
CA PHE A 17 -24.41 -30.04 53.64
C PHE A 17 -24.75 -30.64 54.99
N ASP A 18 -25.51 -31.75 55.04
CA ASP A 18 -25.89 -32.44 56.32
C ASP A 18 -24.76 -33.32 56.85
N GLU A 19 -23.77 -33.71 56.04
CA GLU A 19 -22.65 -34.52 56.50
C GLU A 19 -21.44 -33.67 56.91
N PRO A 20 -20.96 -33.77 58.17
CA PRO A 20 -19.84 -32.94 58.65
C PRO A 20 -18.51 -33.16 57.90
N ILE A 21 -18.33 -34.34 57.29
CA ILE A 21 -17.14 -34.66 56.46
C ILE A 21 -17.23 -34.00 55.08
N ALA A 22 -18.40 -34.05 54.45
CA ALA A 22 -18.65 -33.37 53.16
C ALA A 22 -18.45 -31.86 53.28
N ASN A 23 -18.97 -31.26 54.35
CA ASN A 23 -18.77 -29.82 54.63
C ASN A 23 -17.31 -29.43 54.79
N LYS A 24 -16.48 -30.25 55.44
CA LYS A 24 -15.05 -30.00 55.59
C LYS A 24 -14.33 -30.11 54.26
N ILE A 25 -14.68 -31.08 53.42
CA ILE A 25 -14.12 -31.26 52.08
C ILE A 25 -14.50 -30.09 51.19
N THR A 26 -15.79 -29.72 51.16
CA THR A 26 -16.28 -28.56 50.38
C THR A 26 -15.62 -27.26 50.82
N ALA A 27 -15.51 -27.02 52.15
CA ALA A 27 -14.80 -25.85 52.67
C ALA A 27 -13.33 -25.83 52.26
N GLY A 28 -12.67 -27.02 52.26
CA GLY A 28 -11.29 -27.15 51.78
C GLY A 28 -11.13 -26.84 50.28
N ILE A 29 -12.06 -27.34 49.47
CA ILE A 29 -12.07 -27.05 48.03
C ILE A 29 -12.29 -25.55 47.77
N VAL A 30 -13.29 -24.95 48.42
CA VAL A 30 -13.56 -23.50 48.27
C VAL A 30 -12.38 -22.68 48.73
N ALA A 31 -11.78 -23.01 49.87
CA ALA A 31 -10.56 -22.30 50.35
C ALA A 31 -9.41 -22.44 49.36
N PHE A 32 -9.19 -23.62 48.78
CA PHE A 32 -8.17 -23.85 47.75
C PHE A 32 -8.42 -22.97 46.51
N PHE A 33 -9.65 -22.92 45.98
CA PHE A 33 -9.99 -22.09 44.84
C PHE A 33 -9.84 -20.57 45.14
N LEU A 34 -10.22 -20.14 46.34
CA LEU A 34 -10.04 -18.77 46.77
C LEU A 34 -8.55 -18.38 46.82
N VAL A 35 -7.71 -19.23 47.40
CA VAL A 35 -6.25 -19.00 47.43
C VAL A 35 -5.70 -19.01 46.00
N PHE A 36 -6.08 -19.94 45.16
CA PHE A 36 -5.64 -20.03 43.78
C PHE A 36 -6.07 -18.81 42.99
N LEU A 37 -7.32 -18.35 43.09
CA LEU A 37 -7.79 -17.12 42.45
C LEU A 37 -7.05 -15.89 42.98
N THR A 38 -6.79 -15.80 44.29
CA THR A 38 -6.07 -14.67 44.89
C THR A 38 -4.63 -14.60 44.37
N LEU A 39 -3.93 -15.75 44.28
CA LEU A 39 -2.56 -15.80 43.78
C LEU A 39 -2.51 -15.43 42.29
N ASN A 40 -3.43 -15.94 41.46
CA ASN A 40 -3.48 -15.57 40.04
C ASN A 40 -3.85 -14.10 39.85
N THR A 41 -4.79 -13.58 40.66
CA THR A 41 -5.15 -12.15 40.58
C THR A 41 -3.99 -11.26 41.05
N PHE A 42 -3.28 -11.68 42.08
CA PHE A 42 -2.10 -10.96 42.57
C PHE A 42 -0.98 -10.96 41.52
N ASP A 43 -0.71 -12.09 40.88
CA ASP A 43 0.26 -12.19 39.79
C ASP A 43 -0.12 -11.30 38.60
N LEU A 44 -1.39 -11.31 38.22
CA LEU A 44 -1.91 -10.42 37.16
C LEU A 44 -1.78 -8.93 37.52
N VAL A 45 -2.07 -8.58 38.76
CA VAL A 45 -1.99 -7.17 39.24
C VAL A 45 -0.55 -6.72 39.44
N SER A 46 0.35 -7.58 39.98
CA SER A 46 1.75 -7.24 40.16
C SER A 46 2.54 -7.18 38.85
N ASN A 47 2.11 -7.92 37.82
CA ASN A 47 2.65 -7.83 36.48
C ASN A 47 1.87 -6.87 35.56
N ASN A 48 1.01 -6.03 36.15
CA ASN A 48 0.14 -5.12 35.41
C ASN A 48 0.91 -4.14 34.51
N ASP A 49 2.12 -3.71 34.92
CA ASP A 49 2.95 -2.82 34.10
C ASP A 49 3.43 -3.54 32.81
N ASN A 50 3.76 -4.82 32.89
CA ASN A 50 4.09 -5.62 31.71
C ASN A 50 2.83 -5.91 30.86
N VAL A 51 1.68 -6.14 31.49
CA VAL A 51 0.42 -6.33 30.77
C VAL A 51 -0.07 -5.01 30.17
N ARG A 52 0.07 -3.89 30.87
CA ARG A 52 -0.24 -2.56 30.34
C ARG A 52 0.66 -2.19 29.17
N SER A 53 1.96 -2.43 29.22
CA SER A 53 2.85 -2.16 28.10
C SER A 53 2.50 -2.97 26.84
N ILE A 54 1.87 -4.13 27.01
CA ILE A 54 1.37 -4.96 25.93
C ILE A 54 -0.01 -4.47 25.45
N VAL A 55 -0.88 -4.03 26.37
CA VAL A 55 -2.29 -3.67 26.10
C VAL A 55 -2.46 -2.20 25.72
N ASP A 56 -1.72 -1.29 26.36
CA ASP A 56 -1.87 0.16 26.14
C ASP A 56 -1.10 0.68 24.91
N GLY A 57 -0.30 -0.20 24.24
CA GLY A 57 0.30 0.12 22.95
C GLY A 57 1.27 1.30 22.94
N ASP A 58 1.90 1.62 24.09
CA ASP A 58 2.89 2.71 24.22
C ASP A 58 4.21 2.41 23.47
N ASN A 59 4.21 1.37 22.64
CA ASN A 59 5.34 1.09 21.79
C ASN A 59 5.31 1.99 20.56
N ASN A 60 6.23 2.92 20.51
CA ASN A 60 6.50 3.69 19.31
C ASN A 60 7.31 2.85 18.33
N TRP A 61 6.88 2.86 17.08
CA TRP A 61 7.51 2.17 15.98
C TRP A 61 7.90 3.14 14.89
N THR A 62 9.05 2.92 14.30
CA THR A 62 9.48 3.56 13.06
C THR A 62 9.29 2.57 11.93
N ILE A 63 8.51 2.96 10.93
CA ILE A 63 8.33 2.21 9.69
C ILE A 63 9.29 2.79 8.67
N SER A 64 10.13 1.94 8.11
CA SER A 64 11.04 2.25 7.01
C SER A 64 10.72 1.40 5.80
N PHE A 65 11.10 1.85 4.62
CA PHE A 65 10.84 1.17 3.36
C PHE A 65 12.16 0.75 2.72
N ASP A 66 12.24 -0.52 2.36
CA ASP A 66 13.27 -1.04 1.47
C ASP A 66 12.73 -0.92 0.04
N GLU A 67 13.36 -0.07 -0.77
CA GLU A 67 12.85 0.33 -2.08
C GLU A 67 13.72 -0.25 -3.20
N GLN A 68 13.04 -0.63 -4.28
CA GLN A 68 13.66 -1.04 -5.54
C GLN A 68 12.96 -0.32 -6.69
N ILE A 69 13.67 -0.14 -7.80
CA ILE A 69 13.12 0.45 -9.02
C ILE A 69 13.14 -0.60 -10.12
N ILE A 70 11.99 -0.81 -10.74
CA ILE A 70 11.83 -1.62 -11.95
C ILE A 70 11.63 -0.67 -13.10
N THR A 71 12.45 -0.77 -14.14
CA THR A 71 12.40 0.10 -15.30
C THR A 71 11.83 -0.64 -16.52
N LEU A 72 10.80 -0.08 -17.13
CA LEU A 72 10.25 -0.50 -18.41
C LEU A 72 10.53 0.59 -19.44
N THR A 73 10.83 0.22 -20.67
CA THR A 73 11.09 1.17 -21.76
C THR A 73 10.31 0.78 -23.00
N ASP A 74 9.84 1.79 -23.73
CA ASP A 74 9.16 1.63 -25.02
C ASP A 74 9.45 2.85 -25.88
N SER A 75 9.12 2.78 -27.19
CA SER A 75 9.11 3.92 -28.07
C SER A 75 7.93 3.83 -29.03
N VAL A 76 7.45 4.99 -29.48
CA VAL A 76 6.34 5.08 -30.42
C VAL A 76 6.58 6.25 -31.37
N ILE A 77 6.25 6.05 -32.64
CA ILE A 77 6.20 7.11 -33.63
C ILE A 77 4.77 7.60 -33.73
N VAL A 78 4.54 8.89 -33.52
CA VAL A 78 3.22 9.52 -33.58
C VAL A 78 3.22 10.53 -34.70
N ALA A 79 2.27 10.40 -35.64
CA ALA A 79 2.12 11.31 -36.76
C ALA A 79 1.49 12.65 -36.31
N ASP A 80 1.73 13.70 -37.11
CA ASP A 80 1.19 15.04 -36.89
C ASP A 80 -0.33 15.05 -36.72
N GLY A 81 -0.80 15.58 -35.59
CA GLY A 81 -2.21 15.67 -35.22
C GLY A 81 -2.80 14.33 -34.74
N ASP A 82 -2.02 13.26 -34.69
CA ASP A 82 -2.51 11.95 -34.24
C ASP A 82 -2.26 11.73 -32.73
N THR A 83 -2.97 10.75 -32.20
CA THR A 83 -2.85 10.30 -30.80
C THR A 83 -2.64 8.81 -30.77
N GLU A 84 -1.63 8.37 -30.04
CA GLU A 84 -1.32 6.97 -29.79
C GLU A 84 -1.52 6.61 -28.31
N ILE A 85 -2.04 5.41 -28.05
CA ILE A 85 -2.19 4.89 -26.70
C ILE A 85 -1.24 3.70 -26.53
N ARG A 86 -0.41 3.79 -25.47
CA ARG A 86 0.49 2.71 -25.07
C ARG A 86 -0.01 2.10 -23.78
N THR A 87 -0.09 0.76 -23.77
CA THR A 87 -0.59 -0.01 -22.62
C THR A 87 0.52 -0.87 -22.05
N PHE A 88 0.70 -0.79 -20.74
CA PHE A 88 1.69 -1.56 -19.98
C PHE A 88 0.98 -2.37 -18.92
N THR A 89 1.12 -3.70 -18.99
CA THR A 89 0.54 -4.60 -17.99
C THR A 89 1.44 -4.67 -16.76
N LEU A 90 0.91 -4.26 -15.63
CA LEU A 90 1.57 -4.33 -14.33
C LEU A 90 0.92 -5.45 -13.52
N ASP A 91 1.67 -6.47 -13.20
CA ASP A 91 1.19 -7.63 -12.47
C ASP A 91 2.17 -8.10 -11.37
N GLU A 92 1.74 -9.05 -10.56
CA GLU A 92 2.52 -9.56 -9.43
C GLU A 92 3.83 -10.24 -9.84
N THR A 93 3.98 -10.63 -11.12
CA THR A 93 5.21 -11.29 -11.59
C THR A 93 6.39 -10.34 -11.70
N LEU A 94 6.13 -9.04 -11.68
CA LEU A 94 7.16 -7.99 -11.63
C LEU A 94 7.71 -7.80 -10.21
N LEU A 95 7.05 -8.33 -9.17
CA LEU A 95 7.39 -8.10 -7.77
C LEU A 95 8.20 -9.26 -7.19
N ASP A 96 9.24 -8.94 -6.44
CA ASP A 96 9.85 -9.89 -5.52
C ASP A 96 8.91 -10.18 -4.33
N ASP A 97 9.12 -11.32 -3.66
CA ASP A 97 8.29 -11.74 -2.53
C ASP A 97 8.30 -10.70 -1.40
N GLY A 98 7.13 -10.26 -0.99
CA GLY A 98 6.93 -9.25 0.04
C GLY A 98 6.97 -7.80 -0.43
N TYR A 99 7.33 -7.53 -1.69
CA TYR A 99 7.29 -6.18 -2.26
C TYR A 99 5.90 -5.78 -2.74
N ARG A 100 5.65 -4.48 -2.83
CA ARG A 100 4.40 -3.85 -3.30
C ARG A 100 4.74 -2.67 -4.20
N PHE A 101 3.90 -2.37 -5.18
CA PHE A 101 4.03 -1.14 -5.96
C PHE A 101 3.73 0.08 -5.09
N GLY A 102 4.67 1.01 -4.99
CA GLY A 102 4.56 2.26 -4.25
C GLY A 102 4.11 3.42 -5.12
N GLY A 103 4.83 3.63 -6.23
CA GLY A 103 4.60 4.71 -7.18
C GLY A 103 5.02 4.34 -8.59
N ILE A 104 4.55 5.11 -9.56
CA ILE A 104 4.82 4.97 -10.99
C ILE A 104 5.24 6.34 -11.48
N SER A 105 6.46 6.46 -12.01
CA SER A 105 6.94 7.65 -12.70
C SER A 105 7.12 7.35 -14.19
N VAL A 106 6.60 8.19 -15.05
CA VAL A 106 6.72 8.07 -16.50
C VAL A 106 7.45 9.29 -17.06
N THR A 107 8.56 9.04 -17.69
CA THR A 107 9.35 10.09 -18.37
C THR A 107 9.27 9.88 -19.88
N LEU A 108 8.83 10.91 -20.59
CA LEU A 108 8.83 10.94 -22.04
C LEU A 108 9.92 11.88 -22.53
N THR A 109 10.66 11.43 -23.52
CA THR A 109 11.64 12.25 -24.25
C THR A 109 11.42 12.10 -25.74
N TYR A 110 11.55 13.18 -26.47
CA TYR A 110 11.50 13.17 -27.93
C TYR A 110 12.65 14.00 -28.50
N THR A 111 13.00 13.71 -29.74
CA THR A 111 14.06 14.39 -30.42
C THR A 111 13.56 14.83 -31.80
N GLU A 112 13.67 16.10 -32.09
CA GLU A 112 13.33 16.65 -33.40
C GLU A 112 13.95 15.84 -34.54
N THR A 113 13.09 15.26 -35.37
CA THR A 113 13.52 14.38 -36.48
C THR A 113 14.02 15.16 -37.67
N SER A 114 13.53 16.39 -37.89
CA SER A 114 13.89 17.15 -39.08
C SER A 114 15.27 17.81 -39.05
N GLY A 115 15.83 18.12 -37.87
CA GLY A 115 17.18 18.65 -37.67
C GLY A 115 17.54 19.87 -38.57
N SER A 116 16.54 20.53 -39.18
CA SER A 116 16.78 21.64 -40.09
C SER A 116 16.95 22.94 -39.31
N LEU A 117 17.97 23.73 -39.69
CA LEU A 117 18.23 25.05 -39.14
C LEU A 117 16.96 25.92 -39.27
N GLY A 118 16.29 26.22 -38.15
CA GLY A 118 15.13 27.11 -38.10
C GLY A 118 13.77 26.39 -38.07
N ASP A 119 13.76 25.10 -37.79
CA ASP A 119 12.52 24.35 -37.47
C ASP A 119 12.19 24.63 -36.01
N PRO A 120 10.97 25.13 -35.71
CA PRO A 120 10.53 25.28 -34.33
C PRO A 120 10.29 23.90 -33.71
N ALA A 121 10.50 23.77 -32.43
CA ALA A 121 10.21 22.52 -31.71
C ALA A 121 8.73 22.16 -31.80
N ASP A 122 8.49 20.87 -31.97
CA ASP A 122 7.14 20.28 -31.98
C ASP A 122 6.54 20.20 -30.59
N SER A 123 5.22 20.10 -30.55
CA SER A 123 4.49 19.97 -29.29
C SER A 123 4.11 18.51 -29.02
N VAL A 124 4.55 17.98 -27.89
CA VAL A 124 4.17 16.67 -27.40
C VAL A 124 3.32 16.81 -26.14
N PHE A 125 2.19 16.13 -26.10
CA PHE A 125 1.30 16.05 -24.95
C PHE A 125 1.23 14.60 -24.48
N ALA A 126 1.26 14.40 -23.17
CA ALA A 126 1.15 13.09 -22.56
C ALA A 126 0.12 13.11 -21.43
N ASN A 127 -0.64 12.02 -21.31
CA ASN A 127 -1.68 11.89 -20.30
C ASN A 127 -1.80 10.42 -19.84
N LEU A 128 -1.77 10.20 -18.52
CA LEU A 128 -2.11 8.91 -17.92
C LEU A 128 -3.62 8.78 -17.84
N ILE A 129 -4.15 7.75 -18.50
CA ILE A 129 -5.60 7.49 -18.55
C ILE A 129 -5.98 6.60 -17.37
N GLN A 130 -6.96 7.06 -16.58
CA GLN A 130 -7.55 6.24 -15.54
C GLN A 130 -8.35 5.09 -16.17
N ASN A 131 -7.84 3.87 -15.99
CA ASN A 131 -8.43 2.63 -16.46
C ASN A 131 -8.59 1.64 -15.29
N ASP A 132 -8.34 0.34 -15.51
CA ASP A 132 -8.47 -0.71 -14.51
C ASP A 132 -7.26 -0.83 -13.55
N LEU A 133 -6.19 -0.06 -13.78
CA LEU A 133 -5.07 0.03 -12.85
C LEU A 133 -5.55 0.52 -11.47
N ASN A 134 -5.37 -0.32 -10.47
CA ASN A 134 -5.72 0.01 -9.09
C ASN A 134 -4.68 0.94 -8.45
N ALA A 135 -4.88 2.24 -8.54
CA ALA A 135 -3.96 3.26 -8.05
C ALA A 135 -4.70 4.43 -7.38
N GLN A 136 -3.96 5.35 -6.78
CA GLN A 136 -4.49 6.52 -6.07
C GLN A 136 -4.72 7.69 -7.04
N TRP A 137 -5.53 7.51 -8.06
CA TRP A 137 -5.77 8.47 -9.15
C TRP A 137 -6.18 9.87 -8.69
N GLN A 138 -6.78 10.01 -7.51
CA GLN A 138 -7.25 11.27 -6.94
C GLN A 138 -6.27 11.90 -5.94
N ASP A 139 -5.05 11.34 -5.80
CA ASP A 139 -4.04 11.94 -4.91
C ASP A 139 -3.56 13.27 -5.48
N ASN A 140 -3.51 14.30 -4.64
CA ASN A 140 -3.14 15.65 -5.04
C ASN A 140 -1.64 15.81 -5.43
N ASN A 141 -0.83 14.80 -5.15
CA ASN A 141 0.58 14.80 -5.51
C ASN A 141 0.86 14.11 -6.85
N ASN A 142 -0.19 13.61 -7.52
CA ASN A 142 -0.05 13.06 -8.85
C ASN A 142 0.15 14.17 -9.89
N SER A 143 0.96 13.88 -10.90
CA SER A 143 1.11 14.63 -12.13
C SER A 143 0.66 13.73 -13.29
N LEU A 144 -0.61 13.75 -13.64
CA LEU A 144 -1.21 12.80 -14.58
C LEU A 144 -1.10 13.22 -16.04
N SER A 145 -0.76 14.48 -16.31
CA SER A 145 -0.60 15.01 -17.67
C SER A 145 0.50 16.03 -17.75
N GLY A 146 1.13 16.14 -18.89
CA GLY A 146 2.19 17.10 -19.16
C GLY A 146 2.32 17.41 -20.65
N SER A 147 3.08 18.44 -20.99
CA SER A 147 3.38 18.78 -22.36
C SER A 147 4.75 19.46 -22.48
N SER A 148 5.34 19.33 -23.64
CA SER A 148 6.57 20.03 -24.01
C SER A 148 6.43 20.58 -25.42
N ASN A 149 6.98 21.76 -25.67
CA ASN A 149 7.03 22.40 -26.97
C ASN A 149 8.45 22.97 -27.29
N ASP A 150 9.43 22.47 -26.56
CA ASP A 150 10.84 22.93 -26.68
C ASP A 150 11.83 21.75 -26.61
N GLY A 151 11.34 20.51 -26.75
CA GLY A 151 12.17 19.30 -26.65
C GLY A 151 12.53 18.91 -25.21
N SER A 152 11.98 19.59 -24.20
CA SER A 152 12.19 19.19 -22.82
C SER A 152 11.43 17.89 -22.51
N GLN A 153 11.96 17.12 -21.55
CA GLN A 153 11.26 15.92 -21.09
C GLN A 153 9.92 16.25 -20.41
N ILE A 154 9.00 15.30 -20.47
CA ILE A 154 7.71 15.34 -19.79
C ILE A 154 7.74 14.29 -18.69
N ASP A 155 7.49 14.70 -17.45
CA ASP A 155 7.46 13.81 -16.29
C ASP A 155 6.03 13.72 -15.75
N LEU A 156 5.54 12.49 -15.62
CA LEU A 156 4.23 12.16 -15.03
C LEU A 156 4.43 11.25 -13.83
N ASP A 157 3.65 11.48 -12.78
CA ASP A 157 3.73 10.71 -11.55
C ASP A 157 2.34 10.23 -11.11
N LEU A 158 2.26 8.96 -10.71
CA LEU A 158 1.05 8.34 -10.18
C LEU A 158 1.40 7.54 -8.92
N ARG A 159 0.77 7.88 -7.81
CA ARG A 159 0.84 7.06 -6.59
C ARG A 159 0.03 5.79 -6.74
N ALA A 160 0.67 4.65 -6.56
CA ALA A 160 0.00 3.35 -6.60
C ALA A 160 -0.53 2.97 -5.22
N TYR A 161 0.29 3.03 -4.18
CA TYR A 161 -0.08 2.58 -2.84
C TYR A 161 -0.62 3.71 -1.96
N PRO A 162 -1.73 3.48 -1.20
CA PRO A 162 -2.32 4.52 -0.35
C PRO A 162 -1.39 4.90 0.81
N GLY A 163 -1.08 6.19 0.88
CA GLY A 163 -0.26 6.78 1.95
C GLY A 163 1.23 6.47 1.87
N TYR A 164 1.70 5.84 0.80
CA TYR A 164 3.13 5.66 0.55
C TYR A 164 3.72 6.93 -0.07
N ASP A 165 4.85 7.38 0.47
CA ASP A 165 5.62 8.54 -0.01
C ASP A 165 7.14 8.32 0.09
N GLY A 166 7.58 7.08 0.37
CA GLY A 166 8.99 6.73 0.52
C GLY A 166 9.63 7.22 1.83
N GLN A 167 8.91 7.97 2.67
CA GLN A 167 9.48 8.54 3.88
C GLN A 167 9.24 7.65 5.09
N GLU A 168 10.25 7.56 5.97
CA GLU A 168 10.07 6.93 7.26
C GLU A 168 8.93 7.58 8.04
N THR A 169 8.08 6.77 8.66
CA THR A 169 6.93 7.25 9.44
C THR A 169 6.89 6.62 10.82
N ASN A 170 6.56 7.43 11.82
CA ASN A 170 6.37 6.96 13.18
C ASN A 170 4.91 6.60 13.44
N THR A 171 4.70 5.48 14.11
CA THR A 171 3.37 4.99 14.47
C THR A 171 3.39 4.33 15.85
N THR A 172 2.23 4.14 16.44
CA THR A 172 2.06 3.41 17.70
C THR A 172 1.31 2.10 17.45
N GLY A 173 1.68 1.05 18.15
CA GLY A 173 1.01 -0.24 18.03
C GLY A 173 1.51 -1.28 19.01
N TYR A 174 0.71 -2.33 19.21
CA TYR A 174 1.01 -3.39 20.17
C TYR A 174 2.19 -4.27 19.73
N ASN A 175 2.34 -4.48 18.44
CA ASN A 175 3.41 -5.32 17.88
C ASN A 175 3.70 -4.96 16.43
N GLU A 176 4.79 -5.51 15.91
CA GLU A 176 5.26 -5.32 14.54
C GLU A 176 4.20 -5.70 13.49
N ILE A 177 3.48 -6.81 13.69
CA ILE A 177 2.48 -7.30 12.72
C ILE A 177 1.38 -6.26 12.54
N GLN A 178 0.88 -5.68 13.63
CA GLN A 178 -0.19 -4.70 13.60
C GLN A 178 0.22 -3.41 12.89
N VAL A 179 1.43 -2.90 13.16
CA VAL A 179 1.89 -1.64 12.57
C VAL A 179 2.23 -1.79 11.08
N LEU A 180 2.56 -3.01 10.64
CA LEU A 180 2.83 -3.34 9.24
C LEU A 180 1.56 -3.72 8.45
N GLU A 181 0.42 -3.93 9.11
CA GLU A 181 -0.80 -4.44 8.44
C GLU A 181 -1.25 -3.55 7.27
N LYS A 182 -1.23 -2.22 7.47
CA LYS A 182 -1.61 -1.27 6.42
C LYS A 182 -0.68 -1.27 5.21
N TRP A 183 0.55 -1.79 5.34
CA TRP A 183 1.58 -1.84 4.30
C TRP A 183 1.66 -3.19 3.58
N LYS A 184 0.77 -4.12 3.94
CA LYS A 184 0.69 -5.48 3.38
C LYS A 184 -0.56 -5.71 2.53
N MET A 185 -1.30 -4.66 2.21
CA MET A 185 -2.46 -4.78 1.33
C MET A 185 -2.02 -5.10 -0.09
N ASP A 186 -2.69 -6.05 -0.71
CA ASP A 186 -2.41 -6.51 -2.06
C ASP A 186 -3.24 -5.77 -3.12
N GLY A 187 -2.84 -5.87 -4.37
CA GLY A 187 -3.58 -5.43 -5.54
C GLY A 187 -3.42 -3.97 -5.93
N PHE A 188 -2.69 -3.15 -5.17
CA PHE A 188 -2.36 -1.79 -5.60
C PHE A 188 -1.24 -1.79 -6.65
N GLY A 189 -1.36 -0.91 -7.64
CA GLY A 189 -0.43 -0.83 -8.78
C GLY A 189 -0.58 -1.96 -9.78
N ILE A 190 -1.62 -2.81 -9.63
CA ILE A 190 -1.90 -3.93 -10.54
C ILE A 190 -3.02 -3.55 -11.51
N GLY A 191 -2.86 -3.92 -12.77
CA GLY A 191 -3.76 -3.63 -13.87
C GLY A 191 -3.03 -3.12 -15.11
N GLU A 192 -3.75 -2.44 -15.98
CA GLU A 192 -3.19 -1.86 -17.20
C GLU A 192 -2.95 -0.36 -17.01
N LEU A 193 -1.69 0.07 -17.15
CA LEU A 193 -1.32 1.48 -17.21
C LEU A 193 -1.44 1.93 -18.68
N GLU A 194 -2.33 2.86 -18.94
CA GLU A 194 -2.51 3.46 -20.25
C GLU A 194 -1.93 4.87 -20.31
N LEU A 195 -1.10 5.12 -21.32
CA LEU A 195 -0.46 6.38 -21.61
C LEU A 195 -0.91 6.84 -22.99
N GLU A 196 -1.57 7.98 -23.02
CA GLU A 196 -1.97 8.68 -24.25
C GLU A 196 -0.89 9.69 -24.63
N ILE A 197 -0.49 9.69 -25.90
CA ILE A 197 0.53 10.58 -26.44
C ILE A 197 0.00 11.23 -27.71
N THR A 198 -0.03 12.55 -27.74
CA THR A 198 -0.43 13.34 -28.93
C THR A 198 0.73 14.20 -29.38
N VAL A 199 0.96 14.27 -30.67
CA VAL A 199 1.99 15.09 -31.30
C VAL A 199 1.34 16.12 -32.22
N GLU A 200 1.77 17.36 -32.11
CA GLU A 200 1.43 18.45 -33.03
C GLU A 200 2.72 19.01 -33.59
N THR A 201 3.01 18.77 -34.89
CA THR A 201 4.23 19.26 -35.53
C THR A 201 4.09 20.71 -35.95
N THR A 202 5.20 21.43 -35.90
CA THR A 202 5.24 22.84 -36.28
C THR A 202 5.95 23.02 -37.64
N THR A 203 5.23 23.50 -38.63
CA THR A 203 5.77 23.69 -39.98
C THR A 203 6.86 24.75 -39.98
N SER A 204 8.04 24.45 -40.51
CA SER A 204 9.12 25.39 -40.70
C SER A 204 8.69 26.62 -41.57
N PRO A 205 8.96 27.87 -41.15
CA PRO A 205 8.67 29.05 -41.91
C PRO A 205 9.58 29.21 -43.12
N ILE A 206 10.60 28.34 -43.30
CA ILE A 206 11.56 28.41 -44.40
C ILE A 206 11.01 27.67 -45.61
N PRO A 207 10.75 28.32 -46.77
CA PRO A 207 10.31 27.64 -47.97
C PRO A 207 11.32 26.59 -48.42
N LEU A 208 10.82 25.35 -48.73
CA LEU A 208 11.61 24.19 -49.15
C LEU A 208 12.36 23.46 -48.02
N SER A 209 12.11 23.78 -46.76
CA SER A 209 12.47 22.88 -45.64
C SER A 209 11.68 21.60 -45.76
N PRO A 210 12.25 20.42 -45.43
CA PRO A 210 11.47 19.20 -45.27
C PRO A 210 10.42 19.42 -44.19
N ASN A 211 9.15 19.06 -44.46
CA ASN A 211 8.14 19.04 -43.42
C ASN A 211 8.37 17.81 -42.54
N ASP A 212 8.38 18.05 -41.27
CA ASP A 212 8.24 17.00 -40.29
C ASP A 212 6.77 16.59 -40.17
N ASN A 213 6.49 15.30 -40.15
CA ASN A 213 5.13 14.80 -40.11
C ASN A 213 4.91 13.80 -38.96
N GLU A 214 5.94 13.53 -38.17
CA GLU A 214 5.89 12.53 -37.09
C GLU A 214 7.05 12.75 -36.11
N GLU A 215 6.83 12.38 -34.85
CA GLU A 215 7.87 12.38 -33.83
C GLU A 215 8.05 11.01 -33.20
N GLU A 216 9.29 10.61 -32.96
CA GLU A 216 9.62 9.44 -32.14
C GLU A 216 9.68 9.83 -30.66
N VAL A 217 8.71 9.33 -29.89
CA VAL A 217 8.64 9.54 -28.44
C VAL A 217 9.17 8.31 -27.73
N ASN A 218 10.22 8.50 -26.93
CA ASN A 218 10.78 7.46 -26.07
C ASN A 218 10.14 7.54 -24.70
N ILE A 219 9.70 6.39 -24.19
CA ILE A 219 8.97 6.24 -22.94
C ILE A 219 9.83 5.45 -21.96
N THR A 220 10.03 6.00 -20.77
CA THR A 220 10.66 5.30 -19.64
C THR A 220 9.68 5.29 -18.48
N ILE A 221 9.35 4.10 -17.96
CA ILE A 221 8.50 3.93 -16.79
C ILE A 221 9.35 3.36 -15.67
N GLU A 222 9.39 4.07 -14.55
CA GLU A 222 10.02 3.62 -13.33
C GLU A 222 8.94 3.27 -12.30
N LEU A 223 8.90 1.99 -11.94
CA LEU A 223 8.01 1.46 -10.92
C LEU A 223 8.79 1.40 -9.60
N THR A 224 8.47 2.28 -8.68
CA THR A 224 8.99 2.18 -7.32
C THR A 224 8.24 1.07 -6.60
N VAL A 225 8.95 0.03 -6.19
CA VAL A 225 8.41 -1.05 -5.38
C VAL A 225 9.04 -1.03 -4.00
N PHE A 226 8.30 -1.38 -2.96
CA PHE A 226 8.76 -1.30 -1.58
C PHE A 226 8.38 -2.51 -0.74
N GLN A 227 9.20 -2.78 0.27
CA GLN A 227 8.88 -3.65 1.39
C GLN A 227 8.96 -2.84 2.68
N ALA A 228 7.90 -2.85 3.48
CA ALA A 228 7.86 -2.11 4.73
C ALA A 228 8.48 -2.93 5.89
N ASN A 229 9.32 -2.28 6.67
CA ASN A 229 9.96 -2.82 7.86
C ASN A 229 9.60 -1.97 9.08
N ALA A 230 9.43 -2.62 10.23
CA ALA A 230 9.16 -1.92 11.47
C ALA A 230 10.28 -2.16 12.50
N SER A 231 10.74 -1.10 13.12
CA SER A 231 11.68 -1.15 14.24
C SER A 231 11.12 -0.38 15.42
N LYS A 232 11.46 -0.78 16.64
CA LYS A 232 11.10 0.02 17.81
C LYS A 232 11.82 1.36 17.73
N ALA A 233 11.06 2.46 17.90
CA ALA A 233 11.66 3.78 17.98
C ALA A 233 12.61 3.83 19.19
N THR A 234 13.85 4.22 18.98
CA THR A 234 14.79 4.52 20.07
C THR A 234 14.43 5.88 20.66
N GLU A 235 14.22 5.91 21.97
CA GLU A 235 14.03 7.15 22.74
C GLU A 235 15.26 8.07 22.65
#